data_9e12cebce5c5d3a01867199fae26c6a4
#
_entry.id   9e12cebce5c5d3a01867199fae26c6a4
#
_cell.length_a   1.000
_cell.length_b   1.000
_cell.length_c   1.000
_cell.angle_alpha   90.00
_cell.angle_beta   90.00
_cell.angle_gamma   90.00
#
_symmetry.space_group_name_H-M   'P 1'
#
loop_
_entity.id
_entity.type
_entity.pdbx_description
1 polymer ?
#
loop_
_entity_poly.entity_id
_entity_poly.type
_entity_poly.pdbx_seq_one_letter_code
_entity_poly.pdbx_strand_id
1 'polypeptide(L)'
;MPTDLVKISFTLEFKRNLRALAKKYRSIRSDMQPLIDQLLAGQLPGDQVPGVSMTIFKVRLKNSDIQKGKRSGYRCIYYLKTHHDIILVTVYSKSEQSDLSAARLQAILQEMGF
;
A
#
# COMPACT_ATOMS: atom_id res chain seq x y z
N MET A 1 -12.14 15.55 -23.62
CA MET A 1 -11.01 15.49 -22.91
C MET A 1 -10.75 14.18 -22.26
N PRO A 2 -9.93 13.46 -22.80
CA PRO A 2 -9.66 12.17 -22.24
C PRO A 2 -8.99 12.40 -20.91
N THR A 3 -9.56 11.84 -19.95
CA THR A 3 -8.90 11.76 -18.72
C THR A 3 -8.10 10.53 -18.73
N ASP A 4 -6.89 10.66 -18.35
CA ASP A 4 -6.03 9.53 -18.16
C ASP A 4 -6.51 8.80 -16.93
N LEU A 5 -7.17 7.69 -17.14
CA LEU A 5 -7.71 6.90 -16.05
C LEU A 5 -6.59 6.18 -15.32
N VAL A 6 -6.57 6.30 -14.01
CA VAL A 6 -5.62 5.57 -13.18
C VAL A 6 -6.14 4.15 -12.99
N LYS A 7 -5.29 3.18 -13.27
CA LYS A 7 -5.58 1.78 -13.05
C LYS A 7 -4.84 1.32 -11.80
N ILE A 8 -5.57 0.71 -10.87
CA ILE A 8 -4.98 0.18 -9.65
C ILE A 8 -5.04 -1.33 -9.70
N SER A 9 -3.89 -1.96 -9.53
CA SER A 9 -3.76 -3.40 -9.49
C SER A 9 -3.25 -3.83 -8.14
N PHE A 10 -3.35 -5.12 -7.83
CA PHE A 10 -2.97 -5.69 -6.56
C PHE A 10 -2.07 -6.89 -6.79
N THR A 11 -1.01 -6.99 -6.02
CA THR A 11 -0.19 -8.20 -6.06
C THR A 11 -0.88 -9.32 -5.30
N LEU A 12 -0.43 -10.53 -5.53
CA LEU A 12 -0.92 -11.68 -4.78
C LEU A 12 -0.60 -11.53 -3.30
N GLU A 13 0.57 -11.03 -2.97
CA GLU A 13 0.95 -10.79 -1.57
C GLU A 13 0.01 -9.79 -0.91
N PHE A 14 -0.31 -8.70 -1.59
CA PHE A 14 -1.24 -7.71 -1.07
C PHE A 14 -2.59 -8.35 -0.75
N LYS A 15 -3.11 -9.13 -1.68
CA LYS A 15 -4.41 -9.79 -1.50
C LYS A 15 -4.40 -10.75 -0.32
N ARG A 16 -3.32 -11.51 -0.15
CA ARG A 16 -3.18 -12.45 0.97
C ARG A 16 -3.14 -11.70 2.30
N ASN A 17 -2.34 -10.65 2.35
CA ASN A 17 -2.20 -9.88 3.58
C ASN A 17 -3.50 -9.17 3.94
N LEU A 18 -4.19 -8.62 2.94
CA LEU A 18 -5.47 -7.97 3.16
C LEU A 18 -6.49 -8.95 3.74
N ARG A 19 -6.55 -10.15 3.16
CA ARG A 19 -7.46 -11.19 3.63
C ARG A 19 -7.15 -11.59 5.07
N ALA A 20 -5.87 -11.78 5.38
CA ALA A 20 -5.46 -12.16 6.74
C ALA A 20 -5.79 -11.07 7.75
N LEU A 21 -5.51 -9.81 7.39
CA LEU A 21 -5.81 -8.68 8.27
C LEU A 21 -7.31 -8.47 8.45
N ALA A 22 -8.10 -8.73 7.42
CA ALA A 22 -9.54 -8.55 7.48
C ALA A 22 -10.21 -9.49 8.48
N LYS A 23 -9.62 -10.62 8.78
CA LYS A 23 -10.13 -11.53 9.78
C LYS A 23 -10.00 -10.96 11.19
N LYS A 24 -8.97 -10.14 11.41
CA LYS A 24 -8.68 -9.54 12.71
C LYS A 24 -9.25 -8.12 12.80
N TYR A 25 -9.18 -7.37 11.72
CA TYR A 25 -9.61 -5.98 11.66
C TYR A 25 -10.69 -5.83 10.60
N ARG A 26 -11.94 -5.86 11.02
CA ARG A 26 -13.08 -5.88 10.10
C ARG A 26 -13.21 -4.65 9.23
N SER A 27 -12.69 -3.51 9.69
CA SER A 27 -12.84 -2.23 9.00
C SER A 27 -11.70 -1.93 8.03
N ILE A 28 -10.79 -2.88 7.78
CA ILE A 28 -9.60 -2.60 6.98
C ILE A 28 -9.94 -2.07 5.58
N ARG A 29 -10.98 -2.62 4.95
CA ARG A 29 -11.34 -2.18 3.60
C ARG A 29 -11.85 -0.74 3.60
N SER A 30 -12.62 -0.37 4.62
CA SER A 30 -13.05 1.03 4.79
C SER A 30 -11.86 1.93 5.07
N ASP A 31 -10.92 1.45 5.90
CA ASP A 31 -9.74 2.23 6.26
C ASP A 31 -8.80 2.44 5.07
N MET A 32 -8.84 1.53 4.09
CA MET A 32 -8.05 1.66 2.87
C MET A 32 -8.70 2.53 1.80
N GLN A 33 -10.00 2.76 1.89
CA GLN A 33 -10.73 3.48 0.85
C GLN A 33 -10.17 4.89 0.59
N PRO A 34 -9.79 5.68 1.61
CA PRO A 34 -9.21 7.00 1.36
C PRO A 34 -7.95 6.94 0.48
N LEU A 35 -7.11 5.92 0.66
CA LEU A 35 -5.94 5.75 -0.18
C LEU A 35 -6.34 5.48 -1.64
N ILE A 36 -7.28 4.56 -1.83
CA ILE A 36 -7.77 4.25 -3.18
C ILE A 36 -8.32 5.50 -3.85
N ASP A 37 -9.13 6.27 -3.12
CA ASP A 37 -9.73 7.49 -3.66
C ASP A 37 -8.66 8.52 -4.04
N GLN A 38 -7.64 8.69 -3.21
CA GLN A 38 -6.55 9.62 -3.49
C GLN A 38 -5.76 9.21 -4.75
N LEU A 39 -5.45 7.91 -4.86
CA LEU A 39 -4.72 7.40 -6.02
C LEU A 39 -5.53 7.58 -7.31
N LEU A 40 -6.83 7.30 -7.25
CA LEU A 40 -7.71 7.48 -8.40
C LEU A 40 -7.84 8.96 -8.80
N ALA A 41 -7.67 9.86 -7.85
CA ALA A 41 -7.69 11.30 -8.10
C ALA A 41 -6.35 11.83 -8.60
N GLY A 42 -5.36 10.97 -8.79
CA GLY A 42 -4.05 11.38 -9.29
C GLY A 42 -3.10 11.84 -8.19
N GLN A 43 -3.46 11.69 -6.93
CA GLN A 43 -2.58 12.04 -5.82
C GLN A 43 -1.65 10.88 -5.50
N LEU A 44 -0.48 11.19 -4.95
CA LEU A 44 0.52 10.19 -4.57
C LEU A 44 0.86 10.38 -3.09
N PRO A 45 -0.03 9.93 -2.19
CA PRO A 45 0.22 10.11 -0.76
C PRO A 45 1.35 9.24 -0.24
N GLY A 46 1.91 9.63 0.89
CA GLY A 46 2.98 8.89 1.54
C GLY A 46 4.35 9.39 1.13
N ASP A 47 5.36 8.63 1.53
CA ASP A 47 6.76 8.98 1.31
C ASP A 47 7.39 7.98 0.35
N GLN A 48 8.17 8.49 -0.59
CA GLN A 48 8.91 7.62 -1.48
C GLN A 48 9.99 6.87 -0.70
N VAL A 49 10.11 5.58 -0.93
CA VAL A 49 11.08 4.75 -0.23
C VAL A 49 12.41 4.78 -0.97
N PRO A 50 13.49 5.28 -0.32
CA PRO A 50 14.81 5.29 -0.95
C PRO A 50 15.45 3.90 -0.96
N GLY A 51 16.47 3.72 -1.78
CA GLY A 51 17.23 2.48 -1.80
C GLY A 51 16.57 1.34 -2.57
N VAL A 52 15.51 1.62 -3.31
CA VAL A 52 14.84 0.65 -4.17
C VAL A 52 14.92 1.17 -5.60
N SER A 53 15.18 0.28 -6.55
CA SER A 53 15.36 0.67 -7.95
C SER A 53 14.07 1.13 -8.62
N MET A 54 12.92 0.84 -8.01
CA MET A 54 11.61 1.22 -8.53
C MET A 54 11.02 2.35 -7.71
N THR A 55 10.08 3.09 -8.31
CA THR A 55 9.42 4.20 -7.63
C THR A 55 8.31 3.64 -6.74
N ILE A 56 8.59 3.49 -5.47
CA ILE A 56 7.62 2.97 -4.51
C ILE A 56 7.42 3.96 -3.36
N PHE A 57 6.20 3.92 -2.83
CA PHE A 57 5.78 4.79 -1.74
C PHE A 57 5.27 3.96 -0.57
N LYS A 58 5.49 4.48 0.62
CA LYS A 58 4.94 3.92 1.85
C LYS A 58 3.97 4.94 2.43
N VAL A 59 2.73 4.51 2.66
CA VAL A 59 1.70 5.38 3.19
C VAL A 59 1.15 4.81 4.50
N ARG A 60 0.93 5.71 5.46
CA ARG A 60 0.36 5.35 6.76
C ARG A 60 -1.15 5.48 6.70
N LEU A 61 -1.84 4.46 7.16
CA LEU A 61 -3.30 4.44 7.20
C LEU A 61 -3.77 4.17 8.62
N LYS A 62 -4.84 4.84 8.99
CA LYS A 62 -5.46 4.63 10.29
C LYS A 62 -6.09 3.24 10.35
N ASN A 63 -5.96 2.56 11.49
CA ASN A 63 -6.73 1.36 11.77
C ASN A 63 -7.83 1.76 12.74
N SER A 64 -9.06 1.91 12.23
CA SER A 64 -10.18 2.37 13.03
C SER A 64 -10.60 1.37 14.11
N ASP A 65 -10.18 0.12 13.97
CA ASP A 65 -10.53 -0.91 14.95
C ASP A 65 -9.67 -0.85 16.21
N ILE A 66 -8.53 -0.18 16.19
CA ILE A 66 -7.66 -0.09 17.38
C ILE A 66 -7.54 1.31 17.95
N GLN A 67 -8.04 2.32 17.29
CA GLN A 67 -8.11 3.71 17.79
C GLN A 67 -6.80 4.27 18.34
N LYS A 68 -5.67 3.93 17.70
CA LYS A 68 -4.36 4.43 18.12
C LYS A 68 -3.75 5.41 17.12
N GLY A 69 -4.54 5.89 16.18
CA GLY A 69 -4.07 6.81 15.17
C GLY A 69 -3.19 6.16 14.12
N LYS A 70 -2.67 6.98 13.18
CA LYS A 70 -1.93 6.47 12.03
C LYS A 70 -0.58 5.87 12.39
N ARG A 71 0.00 6.28 13.53
CA ARG A 71 1.31 5.77 13.96
C ARG A 71 1.28 4.27 14.20
N SER A 72 0.18 3.75 14.71
CA SER A 72 0.01 2.33 15.00
C SER A 72 -0.92 1.62 14.01
N GLY A 73 -1.29 2.29 12.93
CA GLY A 73 -2.20 1.72 11.95
C GLY A 73 -1.51 0.83 10.93
N TYR A 74 -2.02 0.88 9.70
CA TYR A 74 -1.46 0.11 8.61
C TYR A 74 -0.38 0.88 7.88
N ARG A 75 0.49 0.11 7.23
CA ARG A 75 1.40 0.63 6.23
C ARG A 75 1.06 -0.05 4.93
N CYS A 76 0.89 0.73 3.88
CA CYS A 76 0.64 0.22 2.54
C CYS A 76 1.78 0.67 1.64
N ILE A 77 2.33 -0.28 0.89
CA ILE A 77 3.38 -0.01 -0.08
C ILE A 77 2.76 -0.10 -1.46
N TYR A 78 2.95 0.92 -2.28
CA TYR A 78 2.52 0.85 -3.67
C TYR A 78 3.64 1.25 -4.61
N TYR A 79 3.57 0.70 -5.83
CA TYR A 79 4.54 0.92 -6.89
C TYR A 79 3.89 1.77 -7.97
N LEU A 80 4.52 2.91 -8.25
CA LEU A 80 4.11 3.78 -9.34
C LEU A 80 4.82 3.31 -10.59
N LYS A 81 4.18 2.40 -11.32
CA LYS A 81 4.77 1.87 -12.56
C LYS A 81 4.75 2.93 -13.65
N THR A 82 3.61 3.60 -13.80
CA THR A 82 3.46 4.82 -14.61
C THR A 82 2.46 5.71 -13.88
N HIS A 83 2.27 6.93 -14.35
CA HIS A 83 1.29 7.84 -13.76
C HIS A 83 -0.15 7.30 -13.82
N HIS A 84 -0.39 6.31 -14.68
CA HIS A 84 -1.71 5.73 -14.85
C HIS A 84 -1.80 4.28 -14.37
N ASP A 85 -0.69 3.72 -13.87
CA ASP A 85 -0.62 2.31 -13.53
C ASP A 85 0.04 2.17 -12.17
N ILE A 86 -0.78 1.92 -11.16
CA ILE A 86 -0.33 1.82 -9.78
C ILE A 86 -0.61 0.42 -9.27
N ILE A 87 0.36 -0.17 -8.59
CA ILE A 87 0.25 -1.52 -8.07
C ILE A 87 0.39 -1.47 -6.56
N LEU A 88 -0.63 -1.94 -5.84
CA LEU A 88 -0.55 -2.10 -4.39
C LEU A 88 0.24 -3.37 -4.11
N VAL A 89 1.42 -3.20 -3.51
CA VAL A 89 2.41 -4.26 -3.39
C VAL A 89 2.22 -5.08 -2.13
N THR A 90 2.03 -4.42 -1.00
CA THR A 90 1.83 -5.10 0.27
C THR A 90 1.18 -4.16 1.27
N VAL A 91 0.55 -4.74 2.28
CA VAL A 91 -0.03 -4.02 3.40
C VAL A 91 0.25 -4.81 4.66
N TYR A 92 0.56 -4.11 5.75
CA TYR A 92 0.80 -4.76 7.03
C TYR A 92 0.39 -3.84 8.18
N SER A 93 0.20 -4.44 9.34
CA SER A 93 -0.14 -3.71 10.56
C SER A 93 1.13 -3.35 11.31
N LYS A 94 1.30 -2.05 11.58
CA LYS A 94 2.50 -1.58 12.28
C LYS A 94 2.57 -2.12 13.71
N SER A 95 1.43 -2.43 14.31
CA SER A 95 1.41 -3.00 15.66
C SER A 95 1.83 -4.47 15.70
N GLU A 96 1.84 -5.14 14.55
CA GLU A 96 2.17 -6.57 14.46
C GLU A 96 3.56 -6.82 13.91
N GLN A 97 4.13 -5.88 13.20
CA GLN A 97 5.46 -6.04 12.65
C GLN A 97 6.12 -4.69 12.43
N SER A 98 7.44 -4.68 12.40
CA SER A 98 8.21 -3.47 12.09
C SER A 98 8.19 -3.20 10.59
N ASP A 99 8.63 -2.00 10.23
CA ASP A 99 8.70 -1.60 8.83
C ASP A 99 9.58 -2.53 8.01
N LEU A 100 9.19 -2.73 6.75
CA LEU A 100 9.98 -3.50 5.82
C LEU A 100 11.19 -2.69 5.36
N SER A 101 12.35 -3.34 5.26
CA SER A 101 13.55 -2.71 4.76
C SER A 101 13.46 -2.52 3.24
N ALA A 102 14.29 -1.61 2.71
CA ALA A 102 14.37 -1.43 1.27
C ALA A 102 14.80 -2.73 0.58
N ALA A 103 15.71 -3.48 1.19
CA ALA A 103 16.15 -4.76 0.63
C ALA A 103 15.00 -5.77 0.55
N ARG A 104 14.16 -5.84 1.58
CA ARG A 104 13.02 -6.75 1.58
C ARG A 104 12.00 -6.34 0.53
N LEU A 105 11.73 -5.04 0.40
CA LEU A 105 10.81 -4.53 -0.61
C LEU A 105 11.32 -4.81 -2.02
N GLN A 106 12.62 -4.64 -2.24
CA GLN A 106 13.24 -4.98 -3.53
C GLN A 106 13.06 -6.46 -3.86
N ALA A 107 13.25 -7.33 -2.87
CA ALA A 107 13.08 -8.78 -3.05
C ALA A 107 11.64 -9.13 -3.40
N ILE A 108 10.67 -8.53 -2.71
CA ILE A 108 9.25 -8.76 -3.00
C ILE A 108 8.93 -8.38 -4.45
N LEU A 109 9.40 -7.21 -4.88
CA LEU A 109 9.14 -6.73 -6.23
C LEU A 109 9.77 -7.66 -7.28
N GLN A 110 10.98 -8.14 -7.01
CA GLN A 110 11.65 -9.06 -7.93
C GLN A 110 10.93 -10.40 -8.02
N GLU A 111 10.43 -10.92 -6.89
CA GLU A 111 9.65 -12.16 -6.88
C GLU A 111 8.37 -12.04 -7.72
N MET A 112 7.85 -10.83 -7.86
CA MET A 112 6.64 -10.58 -8.63
C MET A 112 6.91 -10.28 -10.10
N GLY A 113 8.17 -10.30 -10.51
CA GLY A 113 8.54 -10.05 -11.90
C GLY A 113 8.64 -8.59 -12.28
N PHE A 114 8.78 -7.73 -11.32
CA PHE A 114 8.95 -6.30 -11.60
C PHE A 114 10.43 -5.90 -11.64
#